data_ac4719e71cc3dbb718766353a0b87a00
#
_entry.id   ac4719e71cc3dbb718766353a0b87a00
#
_cell.length_a   1.000
_cell.length_b   1.000
_cell.length_c   1.000
_cell.angle_alpha   90.00
_cell.angle_beta   90.00
_cell.angle_gamma   90.00
#
_symmetry.space_group_name_H-M   'P 1'
#
loop_
_entity.id
_entity.type
_entity.pdbx_description
1 polymer ?
#
loop_
_entity_poly.entity_id
_entity_poly.type
_entity_poly.pdbx_seq_one_letter_code
_entity_poly.pdbx_strand_id
1 'polypeptide(L)'
;WIASLLLLISSFLILKEGGKLYIDETDPESPLRMYLATRNIVPLSFFSVFKTYWVEEEKSQRLASLPSPAELASQCGADKPIVVLVLGESARGDHFSVNGYGRKTNPQLEQVSHIINLGIARSFAVQTRNSLVGMLTNATEENRVPTMGSFIPLFNKHGFMTCFYSRQNKLGRSGHLTDALIGSSKDIRYFSSPTDQDLLKETEPLFKTYQHGLLLLLHTTGSHYDYRGNYTETFKVFAPDEYTPESMMEHRQNVINAYDNTIVKTDDFLAKLYAQLKDHDAIVVYVSDHGQLLGEHGRFLHAIGGTGTEYPEQKNIPFFFWYSDLFAEKHGDIVAALKHASTSGKIFTHDYLYHTVIALGGIRSKAVEPQLDITGLGTLD
;
A
#
# COMPACT_ATOMS: atom_id res chain seq x y z
N TRP A 1 25.03 1.72 -43.85
CA TRP A 1 23.70 2.32 -43.76
C TRP A 1 22.59 1.26 -43.99
N ILE A 2 22.63 0.51 -45.11
CA ILE A 2 21.61 -0.53 -45.39
C ILE A 2 21.63 -1.66 -44.34
N ALA A 3 22.82 -2.13 -43.95
CA ALA A 3 22.97 -3.15 -42.91
C ALA A 3 22.47 -2.66 -41.55
N SER A 4 22.72 -1.42 -41.20
CA SER A 4 22.22 -0.82 -39.95
C SER A 4 20.73 -0.62 -39.97
N LEU A 5 20.12 -0.28 -41.13
CA LEU A 5 18.70 -0.16 -41.30
C LEU A 5 18.02 -1.53 -41.25
N LEU A 6 18.60 -2.56 -41.86
CA LEU A 6 18.09 -3.93 -41.81
C LEU A 6 18.18 -4.52 -40.40
N LEU A 7 19.22 -4.22 -39.64
CA LEU A 7 19.34 -4.57 -38.20
C LEU A 7 18.27 -3.86 -37.37
N LEU A 8 17.98 -2.59 -37.62
CA LEU A 8 16.91 -1.87 -36.95
C LEU A 8 15.52 -2.44 -37.29
N ILE A 9 15.26 -2.74 -38.55
CA ILE A 9 13.99 -3.32 -39.01
C ILE A 9 13.82 -4.74 -38.45
N SER A 10 14.87 -5.57 -38.48
CA SER A 10 14.81 -6.94 -37.92
C SER A 10 14.62 -6.90 -36.39
N SER A 11 15.30 -5.97 -35.70
CA SER A 11 15.11 -5.76 -34.25
C SER A 11 13.69 -5.29 -33.95
N PHE A 12 13.11 -4.41 -34.79
CA PHE A 12 11.71 -3.95 -34.65
C PHE A 12 10.72 -5.08 -34.92
N LEU A 13 10.96 -5.95 -35.91
CA LEU A 13 10.11 -7.10 -36.18
C LEU A 13 10.20 -8.15 -35.08
N ILE A 14 11.40 -8.41 -34.54
CA ILE A 14 11.59 -9.30 -33.40
C ILE A 14 10.88 -8.72 -32.15
N LEU A 15 10.92 -7.41 -31.95
CA LEU A 15 10.21 -6.75 -30.86
C LEU A 15 8.68 -6.79 -31.05
N LYS A 16 8.20 -6.65 -32.29
CA LYS A 16 6.78 -6.72 -32.62
C LYS A 16 6.21 -8.14 -32.44
N GLU A 17 6.92 -9.17 -32.88
CA GLU A 17 6.48 -10.57 -32.75
C GLU A 17 6.82 -11.15 -31.37
N GLY A 18 8.00 -10.83 -30.82
CA GLY A 18 8.36 -11.18 -29.44
C GLY A 18 7.52 -10.42 -28.41
N GLY A 19 7.08 -9.20 -28.75
CA GLY A 19 6.12 -8.44 -27.95
C GLY A 19 4.76 -9.14 -27.86
N LYS A 20 4.27 -9.77 -28.92
CA LYS A 20 3.03 -10.57 -28.88
C LYS A 20 3.17 -11.83 -28.04
N LEU A 21 4.38 -12.40 -27.95
CA LEU A 21 4.68 -13.59 -27.13
C LEU A 21 4.88 -13.27 -25.64
N TYR A 22 5.22 -12.01 -25.30
CA TYR A 22 5.57 -11.59 -23.94
C TYR A 22 4.65 -10.53 -23.35
N ILE A 23 3.78 -9.92 -24.13
CA ILE A 23 2.82 -8.91 -23.66
C ILE A 23 1.46 -9.55 -23.67
N ASP A 24 1.07 -10.08 -22.55
CA ASP A 24 -0.32 -10.24 -22.20
C ASP A 24 -0.86 -8.82 -21.99
N GLU A 25 -1.75 -8.35 -22.86
CA GLU A 25 -2.37 -7.01 -22.75
C GLU A 25 -3.16 -6.86 -21.44
N THR A 26 -3.48 -7.98 -20.81
CA THR A 26 -4.13 -8.04 -19.48
C THR A 26 -3.14 -8.00 -18.32
N ASP A 27 -1.82 -8.19 -18.57
CA ASP A 27 -0.79 -8.13 -17.53
C ASP A 27 -0.21 -6.72 -17.38
N PRO A 28 -0.59 -5.95 -16.34
CA PRO A 28 -0.07 -4.60 -16.10
C PRO A 28 1.45 -4.54 -15.86
N GLU A 29 2.10 -5.68 -15.60
CA GLU A 29 3.55 -5.77 -15.34
C GLU A 29 4.37 -6.15 -16.60
N SER A 30 3.69 -6.52 -17.66
CA SER A 30 4.32 -6.95 -18.92
C SER A 30 5.39 -5.97 -19.47
N PRO A 31 5.18 -4.64 -19.47
CA PRO A 31 6.20 -3.69 -19.91
C PRO A 31 7.47 -3.70 -19.06
N LEU A 32 7.33 -3.84 -17.73
CA LEU A 32 8.48 -3.89 -16.82
C LEU A 32 9.28 -5.17 -17.03
N ARG A 33 8.63 -6.31 -17.28
CA ARG A 33 9.30 -7.58 -17.61
C ARG A 33 10.09 -7.48 -18.91
N MET A 34 9.50 -6.87 -19.94
CA MET A 34 10.22 -6.64 -21.19
C MET A 34 11.45 -5.76 -20.96
N TYR A 35 11.34 -4.71 -20.14
CA TYR A 35 12.49 -3.89 -19.76
C TYR A 35 13.54 -4.70 -19.01
N LEU A 36 13.18 -5.50 -18.01
CA LEU A 36 14.10 -6.32 -17.24
C LEU A 36 14.80 -7.38 -18.12
N ALA A 37 14.07 -7.99 -19.05
CA ALA A 37 14.63 -8.98 -19.99
C ALA A 37 15.58 -8.35 -21.01
N THR A 38 15.36 -7.11 -21.41
CA THR A 38 16.12 -6.43 -22.49
C THR A 38 17.09 -5.37 -22.01
N ARG A 39 17.11 -5.04 -20.70
CA ARG A 39 17.90 -3.93 -20.14
C ARG A 39 19.41 -3.99 -20.44
N ASN A 40 19.94 -5.20 -20.65
CA ASN A 40 21.36 -5.42 -20.95
C ASN A 40 21.65 -5.53 -22.44
N ILE A 41 20.64 -5.41 -23.31
CA ILE A 41 20.77 -5.55 -24.76
C ILE A 41 20.54 -4.20 -25.42
N VAL A 42 21.62 -3.50 -25.77
CA VAL A 42 21.55 -2.27 -26.56
C VAL A 42 21.43 -2.64 -28.05
N PRO A 43 20.49 -2.06 -28.81
CA PRO A 43 19.56 -0.96 -28.54
C PRO A 43 18.18 -1.37 -27.96
N LEU A 44 17.94 -2.64 -27.65
CA LEU A 44 16.62 -3.12 -27.19
C LEU A 44 16.19 -2.46 -25.88
N SER A 45 17.15 -2.23 -24.96
CA SER A 45 16.91 -1.54 -23.70
C SER A 45 16.33 -0.14 -23.90
N PHE A 46 16.77 0.58 -24.93
CA PHE A 46 16.27 1.91 -25.25
C PHE A 46 14.78 1.87 -25.63
N PHE A 47 14.37 0.95 -26.50
CA PHE A 47 12.98 0.81 -26.91
C PHE A 47 12.08 0.31 -25.76
N SER A 48 12.58 -0.61 -24.92
CA SER A 48 11.83 -1.08 -23.77
C SER A 48 11.61 0.01 -22.72
N VAL A 49 12.61 0.87 -22.46
CA VAL A 49 12.46 2.04 -21.58
C VAL A 49 11.39 2.99 -22.12
N PHE A 50 11.42 3.29 -23.43
CA PHE A 50 10.42 4.15 -24.06
C PHE A 50 9.02 3.55 -23.94
N LYS A 51 8.85 2.28 -24.26
CA LYS A 51 7.55 1.61 -24.17
C LYS A 51 7.03 1.62 -22.72
N THR A 52 7.88 1.25 -21.75
CA THR A 52 7.52 1.30 -20.33
C THR A 52 7.08 2.70 -19.93
N TYR A 53 7.84 3.73 -20.35
CA TYR A 53 7.48 5.12 -20.08
C TYR A 53 6.12 5.51 -20.64
N TRP A 54 5.83 5.18 -21.91
CA TRP A 54 4.56 5.52 -22.53
C TRP A 54 3.36 4.82 -21.86
N VAL A 55 3.52 3.54 -21.54
CA VAL A 55 2.46 2.79 -20.85
C VAL A 55 2.19 3.35 -19.45
N GLU A 56 3.23 3.72 -18.71
CA GLU A 56 3.07 4.30 -17.38
C GLU A 56 2.46 5.71 -17.45
N GLU A 57 2.84 6.51 -18.43
CA GLU A 57 2.27 7.83 -18.67
C GLU A 57 0.78 7.73 -19.04
N GLU A 58 0.43 6.80 -19.93
CA GLU A 58 -0.97 6.55 -20.33
C GLU A 58 -1.81 6.11 -19.11
N LYS A 59 -1.31 5.20 -18.30
CA LYS A 59 -1.99 4.79 -17.05
C LYS A 59 -2.19 5.97 -16.10
N SER A 60 -1.18 6.81 -15.93
CA SER A 60 -1.25 8.00 -15.08
C SER A 60 -2.29 9.00 -15.59
N GLN A 61 -2.28 9.30 -16.89
CA GLN A 61 -3.24 10.19 -17.52
C GLN A 61 -4.67 9.64 -17.41
N ARG A 62 -4.83 8.33 -17.62
CA ARG A 62 -6.11 7.66 -17.43
C ARG A 62 -6.63 7.81 -16.01
N LEU A 63 -5.80 7.54 -15.00
CA LEU A 63 -6.20 7.73 -13.60
C LEU A 63 -6.56 9.17 -13.26
N ALA A 64 -5.77 10.13 -13.75
CA ALA A 64 -6.04 11.56 -13.54
C ALA A 64 -7.34 12.03 -14.23
N SER A 65 -7.79 11.34 -15.28
CA SER A 65 -9.02 11.67 -16.02
C SER A 65 -10.27 10.96 -15.49
N LEU A 66 -10.15 10.09 -14.48
CA LEU A 66 -11.31 9.39 -13.93
C LEU A 66 -12.28 10.35 -13.24
N PRO A 67 -13.59 10.05 -13.28
CA PRO A 67 -14.58 10.79 -12.53
C PRO A 67 -14.22 10.86 -11.04
N SER A 68 -14.46 12.01 -10.43
CA SER A 68 -14.23 12.17 -9.00
C SER A 68 -15.39 11.59 -8.19
N PRO A 69 -15.16 10.81 -7.14
CA PRO A 69 -16.24 10.36 -6.24
C PRO A 69 -16.93 11.54 -5.54
N ALA A 70 -16.30 12.71 -5.48
CA ALA A 70 -16.89 13.94 -4.95
C ALA A 70 -18.03 14.48 -5.81
N GLU A 71 -18.13 14.10 -7.09
CA GLU A 71 -19.23 14.48 -7.97
C GLU A 71 -20.52 13.73 -7.66
N LEU A 72 -20.43 12.60 -7.01
CA LEU A 72 -21.58 11.79 -6.61
C LEU A 72 -22.28 12.36 -5.37
N ALA A 73 -23.56 11.98 -5.20
CA ALA A 73 -24.31 12.31 -4.00
C ALA A 73 -23.65 11.71 -2.78
N SER A 74 -23.49 12.54 -1.74
CA SER A 74 -22.85 12.15 -0.49
C SER A 74 -23.28 13.03 0.68
N GLN A 75 -23.27 12.45 1.88
CA GLN A 75 -23.56 13.12 3.16
C GLN A 75 -22.45 12.80 4.15
N CYS A 76 -22.20 13.68 5.10
CA CYS A 76 -21.24 13.46 6.17
C CYS A 76 -21.89 13.83 7.51
N GLY A 77 -21.68 13.02 8.52
CA GLY A 77 -22.08 13.31 9.90
C GLY A 77 -21.46 14.61 10.43
N ALA A 78 -22.00 15.10 11.53
CA ALA A 78 -21.47 16.29 12.22
C ALA A 78 -20.11 15.97 12.87
N ASP A 79 -19.98 14.79 13.46
CA ASP A 79 -18.74 14.30 14.07
C ASP A 79 -17.81 13.78 12.99
N LYS A 80 -16.71 14.47 12.76
CA LYS A 80 -15.70 14.14 11.75
C LYS A 80 -14.44 13.66 12.46
N PRO A 81 -14.16 12.36 12.47
CA PRO A 81 -12.99 11.84 13.17
C PRO A 81 -11.68 12.19 12.47
N ILE A 82 -10.58 11.90 13.15
CA ILE A 82 -9.26 11.73 12.53
C ILE A 82 -9.19 10.31 11.96
N VAL A 83 -9.06 10.20 10.65
CA VAL A 83 -8.84 8.93 9.95
C VAL A 83 -7.40 8.89 9.49
N VAL A 84 -6.63 7.93 9.98
CA VAL A 84 -5.26 7.70 9.54
C VAL A 84 -5.18 6.39 8.77
N LEU A 85 -4.74 6.44 7.52
CA LEU A 85 -4.44 5.27 6.71
C LEU A 85 -2.92 5.10 6.62
N VAL A 86 -2.39 4.10 7.29
CA VAL A 86 -0.98 3.72 7.20
C VAL A 86 -0.81 2.71 6.06
N LEU A 87 -0.22 3.17 4.98
CA LEU A 87 0.19 2.37 3.84
C LEU A 87 1.53 1.72 4.18
N GLY A 88 1.48 0.46 4.64
CA GLY A 88 2.66 -0.34 4.91
C GLY A 88 3.33 -0.76 3.60
N GLU A 89 4.62 -1.08 3.66
CA GLU A 89 5.44 -1.47 2.51
C GLU A 89 6.01 -2.86 2.72
N SER A 90 5.77 -3.78 1.77
CA SER A 90 6.39 -5.11 1.69
C SER A 90 6.21 -5.99 2.94
N ALA A 91 5.22 -5.71 3.80
CA ALA A 91 5.04 -6.43 5.06
C ALA A 91 4.15 -7.67 4.86
N ARG A 92 4.70 -8.86 5.20
CA ARG A 92 3.97 -10.14 5.16
C ARG A 92 3.13 -10.33 6.41
N GLY A 93 1.85 -10.62 6.23
CA GLY A 93 0.92 -10.86 7.34
C GLY A 93 1.29 -12.06 8.20
N ASP A 94 1.90 -13.10 7.63
CA ASP A 94 2.36 -14.32 8.30
C ASP A 94 3.69 -14.15 9.06
N HIS A 95 4.32 -12.96 9.02
CA HIS A 95 5.46 -12.59 9.85
C HIS A 95 5.08 -11.69 11.05
N PHE A 96 3.78 -11.49 11.29
CA PHE A 96 3.27 -10.77 12.46
C PHE A 96 2.89 -11.76 13.58
N SER A 97 3.47 -11.59 14.79
CA SER A 97 3.12 -12.47 15.93
C SER A 97 1.65 -12.35 16.33
N VAL A 98 1.02 -11.20 16.16
CA VAL A 98 -0.42 -11.01 16.37
C VAL A 98 -1.30 -11.83 15.40
N ASN A 99 -0.73 -12.36 14.31
CA ASN A 99 -1.36 -13.28 13.36
C ASN A 99 -0.94 -14.74 13.58
N GLY A 100 -0.23 -15.03 14.67
CA GLY A 100 0.21 -16.39 15.01
C GLY A 100 1.61 -16.77 14.52
N TYR A 101 2.42 -15.81 14.06
CA TYR A 101 3.83 -16.08 13.76
C TYR A 101 4.58 -16.51 15.02
N GLY A 102 5.42 -17.55 14.90
CA GLY A 102 6.13 -18.15 16.05
C GLY A 102 7.23 -17.29 16.69
N ARG A 103 7.55 -16.13 16.12
CA ARG A 103 8.56 -15.19 16.64
C ARG A 103 7.85 -13.91 17.11
N LYS A 104 8.33 -13.33 18.22
CA LYS A 104 7.76 -12.10 18.81
C LYS A 104 8.14 -10.85 18.00
N THR A 105 7.47 -10.64 16.90
CA THR A 105 7.68 -9.49 16.01
C THR A 105 6.81 -8.28 16.36
N ASN A 106 5.73 -8.48 17.14
CA ASN A 106 4.80 -7.41 17.53
C ASN A 106 4.61 -7.30 19.05
N PRO A 107 5.70 -7.22 19.87
CA PRO A 107 5.57 -7.20 21.32
C PRO A 107 4.81 -5.99 21.87
N GLN A 108 4.77 -4.87 21.16
CA GLN A 108 4.04 -3.67 21.58
C GLN A 108 2.55 -3.75 21.18
N LEU A 109 2.23 -4.16 19.95
CA LEU A 109 0.84 -4.33 19.52
C LEU A 109 0.10 -5.37 20.36
N GLU A 110 0.78 -6.41 20.86
CA GLU A 110 0.20 -7.38 21.79
C GLU A 110 -0.27 -6.75 23.11
N GLN A 111 0.24 -5.58 23.48
CA GLN A 111 -0.11 -4.84 24.70
C GLN A 111 -1.08 -3.68 24.45
N VAL A 112 -1.29 -3.32 23.18
CA VAL A 112 -2.17 -2.20 22.83
C VAL A 112 -3.63 -2.65 22.87
N SER A 113 -4.46 -1.89 23.60
CA SER A 113 -5.91 -2.06 23.59
C SER A 113 -6.54 -1.53 22.29
N HIS A 114 -7.77 -1.97 22.00
CA HIS A 114 -8.58 -1.45 20.90
C HIS A 114 -8.04 -1.75 19.47
N ILE A 115 -7.21 -2.78 19.34
CA ILE A 115 -6.86 -3.33 18.03
C ILE A 115 -7.96 -4.29 17.57
N ILE A 116 -8.41 -4.12 16.33
CA ILE A 116 -9.26 -5.06 15.61
C ILE A 116 -8.41 -5.64 14.49
N ASN A 117 -8.00 -6.89 14.65
CA ASN A 117 -7.16 -7.59 13.70
C ASN A 117 -8.02 -8.42 12.73
N LEU A 118 -7.95 -8.11 11.43
CA LEU A 118 -8.61 -8.91 10.38
C LEU A 118 -7.77 -10.11 9.94
N GLY A 119 -6.57 -10.30 10.54
CA GLY A 119 -5.67 -11.40 10.22
C GLY A 119 -4.84 -11.16 8.97
N ILE A 120 -4.59 -12.24 8.23
CA ILE A 120 -3.86 -12.20 6.97
C ILE A 120 -4.85 -11.92 5.86
N ALA A 121 -4.71 -10.75 5.25
CA ALA A 121 -5.48 -10.30 4.09
C ALA A 121 -4.68 -10.54 2.79
N ARG A 122 -5.27 -10.21 1.64
CA ARG A 122 -4.63 -10.32 0.34
C ARG A 122 -4.48 -8.96 -0.32
N SER A 123 -3.30 -8.68 -0.84
CA SER A 123 -3.03 -7.47 -1.60
C SER A 123 -3.63 -7.54 -3.02
N PHE A 124 -3.98 -6.39 -3.56
CA PHE A 124 -4.44 -6.22 -4.93
C PHE A 124 -3.36 -6.61 -5.96
N ALA A 125 -2.10 -6.26 -5.69
CA ALA A 125 -0.97 -6.55 -6.56
C ALA A 125 0.27 -6.93 -5.73
N VAL A 126 1.35 -7.29 -6.42
CA VAL A 126 2.64 -7.68 -5.84
C VAL A 126 3.69 -6.58 -5.99
N GLN A 127 3.27 -5.35 -6.25
CA GLN A 127 4.10 -4.16 -6.40
C GLN A 127 3.38 -2.94 -5.85
N THR A 128 4.10 -2.08 -5.14
CA THR A 128 3.59 -0.85 -4.50
C THR A 128 2.74 0.00 -5.44
N ARG A 129 3.26 0.30 -6.63
CA ARG A 129 2.58 1.18 -7.59
C ARG A 129 1.19 0.67 -7.98
N ASN A 130 1.08 -0.61 -8.28
CA ASN A 130 -0.19 -1.21 -8.68
C ASN A 130 -1.10 -1.41 -7.46
N SER A 131 -0.55 -1.76 -6.29
CA SER A 131 -1.31 -1.91 -5.05
C SER A 131 -1.95 -0.60 -4.61
N LEU A 132 -1.24 0.54 -4.73
CA LEU A 132 -1.80 1.86 -4.42
C LEU A 132 -3.05 2.18 -5.25
N VAL A 133 -3.16 1.68 -6.49
CA VAL A 133 -4.39 1.82 -7.28
C VAL A 133 -5.55 1.08 -6.59
N GLY A 134 -5.37 -0.19 -6.23
CA GLY A 134 -6.41 -0.95 -5.52
C GLY A 134 -6.70 -0.45 -4.10
N MET A 135 -5.72 0.21 -3.44
CA MET A 135 -5.89 0.74 -2.10
C MET A 135 -6.64 2.08 -2.06
N LEU A 136 -6.46 2.92 -3.09
CA LEU A 136 -6.94 4.31 -3.07
C LEU A 136 -8.10 4.57 -4.04
N THR A 137 -8.42 3.63 -4.95
CA THR A 137 -9.53 3.73 -5.89
C THR A 137 -10.52 2.58 -5.72
N ASN A 138 -11.59 2.58 -6.49
CA ASN A 138 -12.58 1.51 -6.50
C ASN A 138 -12.21 0.31 -7.41
N ALA A 139 -10.93 0.16 -7.77
CA ALA A 139 -10.46 -1.04 -8.46
C ALA A 139 -10.54 -2.27 -7.54
N THR A 140 -10.82 -3.43 -8.13
CA THR A 140 -10.88 -4.72 -7.41
C THR A 140 -9.96 -5.75 -8.06
N GLU A 141 -9.66 -6.84 -7.35
CA GLU A 141 -8.89 -7.96 -7.97
C GLU A 141 -9.56 -8.49 -9.24
N GLU A 142 -10.89 -8.49 -9.28
CA GLU A 142 -11.67 -8.94 -10.44
C GLU A 142 -11.68 -7.88 -11.56
N ASN A 143 -11.87 -6.60 -11.20
CA ASN A 143 -11.85 -5.48 -12.13
C ASN A 143 -10.70 -4.53 -11.80
N ARG A 144 -9.54 -4.79 -12.37
CA ARG A 144 -8.29 -4.05 -12.08
C ARG A 144 -8.26 -2.63 -12.63
N VAL A 145 -9.25 -2.24 -13.40
CA VAL A 145 -9.37 -0.90 -13.99
C VAL A 145 -10.36 -0.10 -13.17
N PRO A 146 -9.92 0.93 -12.42
CA PRO A 146 -10.84 1.76 -11.66
C PRO A 146 -11.78 2.54 -12.57
N THR A 147 -12.99 2.75 -12.10
CA THR A 147 -14.01 3.57 -12.77
C THR A 147 -14.14 4.96 -12.13
N MET A 148 -13.56 5.14 -10.94
CA MET A 148 -13.48 6.41 -10.21
C MET A 148 -12.06 6.66 -9.71
N GLY A 149 -11.70 7.94 -9.56
CA GLY A 149 -10.46 8.38 -8.93
C GLY A 149 -10.40 8.05 -7.43
N SER A 150 -9.35 8.50 -6.75
CA SER A 150 -9.17 8.23 -5.32
C SER A 150 -10.29 8.84 -4.46
N PHE A 151 -10.47 8.32 -3.24
CA PHE A 151 -11.47 8.84 -2.29
C PHE A 151 -11.11 10.23 -1.71
N ILE A 152 -9.88 10.72 -1.88
CA ILE A 152 -9.40 11.97 -1.27
C ILE A 152 -10.28 13.19 -1.61
N PRO A 153 -10.70 13.42 -2.88
CA PRO A 153 -11.59 14.53 -3.20
C PRO A 153 -12.93 14.50 -2.45
N LEU A 154 -13.43 13.30 -2.11
CA LEU A 154 -14.67 13.17 -1.36
C LEU A 154 -14.53 13.70 0.08
N PHE A 155 -13.40 13.40 0.74
CA PHE A 155 -13.05 13.97 2.03
C PHE A 155 -12.90 15.50 1.96
N ASN A 156 -12.24 16.02 0.91
CA ASN A 156 -12.11 17.45 0.67
C ASN A 156 -13.48 18.15 0.57
N LYS A 157 -14.42 17.55 -0.17
CA LYS A 157 -15.81 18.04 -0.33
C LYS A 157 -16.50 18.19 1.01
N HIS A 158 -16.26 17.28 1.93
CA HIS A 158 -16.84 17.30 3.27
C HIS A 158 -16.00 18.08 4.30
N GLY A 159 -15.01 18.85 3.86
CA GLY A 159 -14.27 19.80 4.70
C GLY A 159 -13.18 19.18 5.57
N PHE A 160 -12.76 17.95 5.27
CA PHE A 160 -11.57 17.39 5.91
C PHE A 160 -10.29 18.10 5.46
N MET A 161 -9.32 18.22 6.35
CA MET A 161 -7.93 18.41 5.97
C MET A 161 -7.42 17.05 5.46
N THR A 162 -6.76 17.02 4.30
CA THR A 162 -6.25 15.80 3.70
C THR A 162 -4.75 15.92 3.49
N CYS A 163 -4.00 14.98 4.07
CA CYS A 163 -2.55 14.97 4.06
C CYS A 163 -2.03 13.65 3.51
N PHE A 164 -0.95 13.71 2.72
CA PHE A 164 -0.16 12.55 2.32
C PHE A 164 1.29 12.76 2.72
N TYR A 165 1.78 11.97 3.66
CA TYR A 165 3.15 12.03 4.17
C TYR A 165 3.87 10.74 3.87
N SER A 166 4.96 10.80 3.12
CA SER A 166 5.68 9.65 2.62
C SER A 166 7.14 9.64 3.03
N ARG A 167 7.60 8.47 3.45
CA ARG A 167 9.01 8.14 3.63
C ARG A 167 9.67 7.61 2.35
N GLN A 168 8.86 7.22 1.40
CA GLN A 168 9.36 6.80 0.10
C GLN A 168 9.64 8.03 -0.75
N ASN A 169 10.79 8.03 -1.42
CA ASN A 169 11.16 9.14 -2.29
C ASN A 169 10.14 9.32 -3.41
N LYS A 170 9.90 10.57 -3.79
CA LYS A 170 9.17 10.84 -5.02
C LYS A 170 9.96 10.25 -6.18
N LEU A 171 9.53 9.09 -6.66
CA LEU A 171 10.19 8.35 -7.74
C LEU A 171 10.02 9.12 -9.06
N GLY A 172 10.84 10.11 -9.35
CA GLY A 172 10.99 10.77 -10.63
C GLY A 172 9.77 10.70 -11.56
N ARG A 173 9.96 10.25 -12.81
CA ARG A 173 8.85 10.05 -13.76
C ARG A 173 7.92 8.87 -13.42
N SER A 174 8.38 7.91 -12.63
CA SER A 174 7.54 6.83 -12.11
C SER A 174 6.55 7.29 -11.03
N GLY A 175 6.73 8.51 -10.49
CA GLY A 175 5.83 9.13 -9.52
C GLY A 175 4.49 9.61 -10.08
N HIS A 176 4.34 9.71 -11.40
CA HIS A 176 3.12 10.26 -12.02
C HIS A 176 1.86 9.48 -11.63
N LEU A 177 1.93 8.15 -11.50
CA LEU A 177 0.80 7.32 -11.09
C LEU A 177 0.40 7.64 -9.64
N THR A 178 1.37 7.72 -8.74
CA THR A 178 1.12 8.12 -7.35
C THR A 178 0.58 9.54 -7.29
N ASP A 179 1.18 10.48 -8.04
CA ASP A 179 0.70 11.87 -8.11
C ASP A 179 -0.77 11.95 -8.59
N ALA A 180 -1.19 11.11 -9.53
CA ALA A 180 -2.59 11.04 -9.97
C ALA A 180 -3.55 10.56 -8.85
N LEU A 181 -3.09 9.67 -7.98
CA LEU A 181 -3.88 9.13 -6.87
C LEU A 181 -4.00 10.11 -5.70
N ILE A 182 -2.90 10.80 -5.36
CA ILE A 182 -2.81 11.61 -4.14
C ILE A 182 -2.87 13.12 -4.39
N GLY A 183 -2.83 13.56 -5.66
CA GLY A 183 -2.68 14.97 -6.05
C GLY A 183 -3.79 15.90 -5.55
N SER A 184 -4.92 15.34 -5.13
CA SER A 184 -6.00 16.10 -4.47
C SER A 184 -5.78 16.34 -2.98
N SER A 185 -4.74 15.76 -2.36
CA SER A 185 -4.40 16.04 -0.97
C SER A 185 -4.00 17.50 -0.80
N LYS A 186 -4.46 18.13 0.28
CA LYS A 186 -4.15 19.55 0.57
C LYS A 186 -2.72 19.79 1.04
N ASP A 187 -2.11 18.77 1.66
CA ASP A 187 -0.70 18.81 2.07
C ASP A 187 -0.01 17.50 1.66
N ILE A 188 1.04 17.61 0.86
CA ILE A 188 1.83 16.49 0.36
C ILE A 188 3.27 16.70 0.75
N ARG A 189 3.83 15.77 1.54
CA ARG A 189 5.23 15.85 2.00
C ARG A 189 5.96 14.52 1.80
N TYR A 190 7.23 14.65 1.40
CA TYR A 190 8.17 13.56 1.26
C TYR A 190 9.36 13.77 2.20
N PHE A 191 9.72 12.75 2.96
CA PHE A 191 10.74 12.85 4.00
C PHE A 191 11.91 11.91 3.70
N SER A 192 13.11 12.45 3.64
CA SER A 192 14.37 11.70 3.45
C SER A 192 15.02 11.41 4.81
N SER A 193 14.29 10.85 5.75
CA SER A 193 14.77 10.49 7.08
C SER A 193 15.20 9.01 7.17
N PRO A 194 16.01 8.57 8.13
CA PRO A 194 16.50 7.19 8.17
C PRO A 194 15.44 6.16 8.58
N THR A 195 14.38 6.55 9.32
CA THR A 195 13.37 5.61 9.81
C THR A 195 11.95 6.15 9.69
N ASP A 196 10.95 5.26 9.68
CA ASP A 196 9.53 5.64 9.64
C ASP A 196 9.10 6.39 10.92
N GLN A 197 9.79 6.17 12.05
CA GLN A 197 9.55 6.88 13.31
C GLN A 197 9.68 8.40 13.18
N ASP A 198 10.41 8.88 12.20
CA ASP A 198 10.52 10.31 11.96
C ASP A 198 9.21 10.94 11.44
N LEU A 199 8.33 10.16 10.79
CA LEU A 199 6.97 10.61 10.44
C LEU A 199 6.17 11.03 11.70
N LEU A 200 6.41 10.38 12.84
CA LEU A 200 5.70 10.67 14.08
C LEU A 200 5.96 12.10 14.60
N LYS A 201 7.12 12.67 14.30
CA LYS A 201 7.44 14.07 14.62
C LYS A 201 6.62 15.05 13.79
N GLU A 202 6.25 14.65 12.58
CA GLU A 202 5.44 15.46 11.66
C GLU A 202 3.94 15.31 11.91
N THR A 203 3.50 14.15 12.45
CA THR A 203 2.09 13.89 12.75
C THR A 203 1.61 14.57 14.03
N GLU A 204 2.45 14.66 15.06
CA GLU A 204 2.07 15.23 16.35
C GLU A 204 1.57 16.70 16.23
N PRO A 205 2.23 17.60 15.46
CA PRO A 205 1.70 18.95 15.21
C PRO A 205 0.37 18.95 14.46
N LEU A 206 0.16 18.00 13.54
CA LEU A 206 -1.12 17.89 12.83
C LEU A 206 -2.26 17.54 13.77
N PHE A 207 -2.09 16.58 14.66
CA PHE A 207 -3.13 16.15 15.60
C PHE A 207 -3.48 17.25 16.60
N LYS A 208 -2.51 18.11 16.98
CA LYS A 208 -2.75 19.29 17.80
C LYS A 208 -3.55 20.36 17.05
N THR A 209 -3.32 20.50 15.75
CA THR A 209 -3.98 21.52 14.90
C THR A 209 -5.37 21.09 14.44
N TYR A 210 -5.47 19.83 13.99
CA TYR A 210 -6.69 19.26 13.42
C TYR A 210 -7.25 18.19 14.36
N GLN A 211 -8.05 18.61 15.33
CA GLN A 211 -8.69 17.70 16.29
C GLN A 211 -9.90 16.97 15.71
N HIS A 212 -10.42 17.48 14.59
CA HIS A 212 -11.57 16.93 13.87
C HIS A 212 -11.39 17.08 12.38
N GLY A 213 -11.92 16.12 11.61
CA GLY A 213 -11.95 16.20 10.16
C GLY A 213 -10.56 16.17 9.51
N LEU A 214 -9.73 15.22 9.89
CA LEU A 214 -8.43 14.96 9.27
C LEU A 214 -8.44 13.58 8.59
N LEU A 215 -8.02 13.54 7.33
CA LEU A 215 -7.60 12.32 6.64
C LEU A 215 -6.10 12.39 6.42
N LEU A 216 -5.36 11.49 7.05
CA LEU A 216 -3.91 11.40 6.93
C LEU A 216 -3.50 10.06 6.33
N LEU A 217 -2.85 10.08 5.18
CA LEU A 217 -2.21 8.93 4.56
C LEU A 217 -0.73 8.95 4.92
N LEU A 218 -0.26 7.91 5.61
CA LEU A 218 1.16 7.72 5.98
C LEU A 218 1.75 6.59 5.16
N HIS A 219 2.66 6.91 4.25
CA HIS A 219 3.31 5.94 3.38
C HIS A 219 4.72 5.64 3.91
N THR A 220 4.87 4.45 4.51
CA THR A 220 6.09 4.03 5.18
C THR A 220 7.10 3.39 4.23
N THR A 221 8.36 3.29 4.65
CA THR A 221 9.37 2.44 4.00
C THR A 221 9.23 0.98 4.45
N GLY A 222 8.67 0.75 5.62
CA GLY A 222 8.28 -0.57 6.13
C GLY A 222 9.38 -1.61 6.03
N SER A 223 9.08 -2.69 5.31
CA SER A 223 9.94 -3.84 5.07
C SER A 223 10.49 -3.89 3.64
N HIS A 224 10.66 -2.72 2.99
CA HIS A 224 11.29 -2.65 1.67
C HIS A 224 12.74 -3.18 1.72
N TYR A 225 13.22 -3.78 0.65
CA TYR A 225 14.62 -4.11 0.47
C TYR A 225 15.47 -2.82 0.28
N ASP A 226 16.65 -2.61 0.88
CA ASP A 226 17.43 -3.49 1.74
C ASP A 226 16.90 -3.46 3.19
N TYR A 227 16.64 -4.64 3.77
CA TYR A 227 16.03 -4.74 5.11
C TYR A 227 16.89 -4.11 6.20
N ARG A 228 18.22 -4.38 6.19
CA ARG A 228 19.14 -3.86 7.18
C ARG A 228 19.27 -2.35 7.19
N GLY A 229 19.07 -1.72 6.04
CA GLY A 229 19.04 -0.27 5.89
C GLY A 229 17.79 0.40 6.47
N ASN A 230 16.75 -0.39 6.81
CA ASN A 230 15.46 0.12 7.24
C ASN A 230 15.24 0.12 8.75
N TYR A 231 16.19 -0.35 9.56
CA TYR A 231 16.11 -0.28 11.02
C TYR A 231 17.45 0.09 11.64
N THR A 232 17.40 0.58 12.86
CA THR A 232 18.58 0.88 13.68
C THR A 232 18.89 -0.29 14.63
N GLU A 233 20.05 -0.29 15.25
CA GLU A 233 20.45 -1.31 16.22
C GLU A 233 19.43 -1.49 17.36
N THR A 234 18.63 -0.47 17.68
CA THR A 234 17.55 -0.54 18.67
C THR A 234 16.48 -1.60 18.30
N PHE A 235 16.26 -1.84 17.03
CA PHE A 235 15.27 -2.80 16.51
C PHE A 235 15.90 -4.14 16.10
N LYS A 236 17.19 -4.32 16.27
CA LYS A 236 17.89 -5.58 15.99
C LYS A 236 17.64 -6.60 17.10
N VAL A 237 16.48 -7.23 17.05
CA VAL A 237 16.07 -8.28 18.01
C VAL A 237 16.53 -9.66 17.56
N PHE A 238 16.54 -9.89 16.24
CA PHE A 238 16.88 -11.17 15.64
C PHE A 238 18.24 -11.08 14.96
N ALA A 239 19.15 -12.00 15.33
CA ALA A 239 20.52 -12.06 14.83
C ALA A 239 20.97 -13.53 14.66
N PRO A 240 21.99 -13.79 13.82
CA PRO A 240 22.67 -12.86 12.93
C PRO A 240 21.78 -12.37 11.79
N ASP A 241 22.05 -11.16 11.24
CA ASP A 241 21.25 -10.52 10.19
C ASP A 241 22.11 -10.05 9.00
N GLU A 242 23.37 -10.43 8.97
CA GLU A 242 24.32 -10.08 7.91
C GLU A 242 24.14 -11.00 6.69
N TYR A 243 23.99 -10.39 5.52
CA TYR A 243 23.96 -11.04 4.20
C TYR A 243 24.38 -10.05 3.12
N THR A 244 24.69 -10.57 1.92
CA THR A 244 24.84 -9.78 0.70
C THR A 244 23.82 -10.25 -0.34
N PRO A 245 23.53 -9.47 -1.39
CA PRO A 245 22.60 -9.90 -2.45
C PRO A 245 22.96 -11.29 -3.04
N GLU A 246 24.26 -11.59 -3.20
CA GLU A 246 24.76 -12.82 -3.75
C GLU A 246 24.63 -14.01 -2.77
N SER A 247 24.68 -13.73 -1.46
CA SER A 247 24.65 -14.75 -0.40
C SER A 247 23.27 -14.95 0.23
N MET A 248 22.22 -14.27 -0.25
CA MET A 248 20.89 -14.34 0.35
C MET A 248 20.36 -15.77 0.51
N MET A 249 20.61 -16.64 -0.47
CA MET A 249 20.14 -18.01 -0.41
C MET A 249 20.95 -18.84 0.59
N GLU A 250 22.25 -18.67 0.65
CA GLU A 250 23.14 -19.33 1.61
C GLU A 250 22.83 -18.89 3.05
N HIS A 251 22.57 -17.59 3.24
CA HIS A 251 22.25 -16.97 4.52
C HIS A 251 20.77 -16.65 4.69
N ARG A 252 19.88 -17.50 4.16
CA ARG A 252 18.42 -17.24 4.18
C ARG A 252 17.90 -16.90 5.57
N GLN A 253 18.39 -17.55 6.63
CA GLN A 253 17.95 -17.25 8.00
C GLN A 253 18.35 -15.84 8.43
N ASN A 254 19.50 -15.34 8.01
CA ASN A 254 19.94 -13.97 8.30
C ASN A 254 19.05 -12.96 7.58
N VAL A 255 18.65 -13.27 6.34
CA VAL A 255 17.68 -12.45 5.57
C VAL A 255 16.34 -12.38 6.31
N ILE A 256 15.82 -13.52 6.80
CA ILE A 256 14.59 -13.57 7.58
C ILE A 256 14.76 -12.80 8.90
N ASN A 257 15.90 -12.89 9.57
CA ASN A 257 16.17 -12.13 10.80
C ASN A 257 16.13 -10.62 10.53
N ALA A 258 16.79 -10.16 9.47
CA ALA A 258 16.77 -8.76 9.07
C ALA A 258 15.36 -8.29 8.69
N TYR A 259 14.62 -9.12 7.97
CA TYR A 259 13.23 -8.84 7.63
C TYR A 259 12.33 -8.72 8.87
N ASP A 260 12.42 -9.66 9.80
CA ASP A 260 11.63 -9.63 11.04
C ASP A 260 11.98 -8.43 11.93
N ASN A 261 13.22 -7.95 11.91
CA ASN A 261 13.60 -6.70 12.58
C ASN A 261 12.89 -5.48 11.98
N THR A 262 12.56 -5.47 10.67
CA THR A 262 11.74 -4.41 10.09
C THR A 262 10.28 -4.47 10.58
N ILE A 263 9.76 -5.67 10.86
CA ILE A 263 8.42 -5.83 11.45
C ILE A 263 8.41 -5.33 12.89
N VAL A 264 9.48 -5.61 13.70
CA VAL A 264 9.63 -5.05 15.06
C VAL A 264 9.66 -3.51 15.02
N LYS A 265 10.36 -2.92 14.04
CA LYS A 265 10.34 -1.46 13.84
C LYS A 265 8.92 -0.94 13.52
N THR A 266 8.18 -1.65 12.67
CA THR A 266 6.81 -1.29 12.31
C THR A 266 5.86 -1.39 13.52
N ASP A 267 6.05 -2.39 14.38
CA ASP A 267 5.36 -2.54 15.65
C ASP A 267 5.52 -1.31 16.56
N ASP A 268 6.78 -0.87 16.75
CA ASP A 268 7.10 0.34 17.53
C ASP A 268 6.47 1.61 16.90
N PHE A 269 6.53 1.74 15.57
CA PHE A 269 5.94 2.87 14.86
C PHE A 269 4.42 2.96 15.10
N LEU A 270 3.71 1.85 14.95
CA LEU A 270 2.26 1.80 15.12
C LEU A 270 1.86 2.07 16.57
N ALA A 271 2.52 1.45 17.54
CA ALA A 271 2.24 1.67 18.95
C ALA A 271 2.42 3.14 19.37
N LYS A 272 3.47 3.80 18.87
CA LYS A 272 3.71 5.23 19.13
C LYS A 272 2.69 6.13 18.44
N LEU A 273 2.26 5.79 17.21
CA LEU A 273 1.21 6.51 16.51
C LEU A 273 -0.11 6.45 17.29
N TYR A 274 -0.47 5.28 17.80
CA TYR A 274 -1.67 5.09 18.61
C TYR A 274 -1.60 5.89 19.92
N ALA A 275 -0.42 5.92 20.55
CA ALA A 275 -0.21 6.73 21.75
C ALA A 275 -0.39 8.24 21.51
N GLN A 276 -0.03 8.75 20.32
CA GLN A 276 -0.30 10.15 19.94
C GLN A 276 -1.79 10.44 19.75
N LEU A 277 -2.58 9.44 19.36
CA LEU A 277 -3.99 9.58 18.99
C LEU A 277 -4.98 9.18 20.10
N LYS A 278 -4.52 8.63 21.22
CA LYS A 278 -5.37 8.05 22.26
C LYS A 278 -6.42 8.99 22.83
N ASP A 279 -6.11 10.29 22.89
CA ASP A 279 -6.98 11.33 23.47
C ASP A 279 -7.78 12.11 22.38
N HIS A 280 -7.72 11.63 21.12
CA HIS A 280 -8.45 12.20 19.98
C HIS A 280 -9.59 11.27 19.56
N ASP A 281 -10.59 11.84 18.87
CA ASP A 281 -11.59 11.06 18.13
C ASP A 281 -10.93 10.50 16.87
N ALA A 282 -10.33 9.31 16.97
CA ALA A 282 -9.42 8.81 15.95
C ALA A 282 -9.55 7.31 15.68
N ILE A 283 -9.41 6.96 14.41
CA ILE A 283 -9.26 5.59 13.92
C ILE A 283 -8.04 5.50 13.00
N VAL A 284 -7.26 4.44 13.15
CA VAL A 284 -6.09 4.13 12.33
C VAL A 284 -6.34 2.82 11.59
N VAL A 285 -6.09 2.80 10.30
CA VAL A 285 -6.05 1.61 9.45
C VAL A 285 -4.59 1.34 9.11
N TYR A 286 -4.11 0.12 9.38
CA TYR A 286 -2.82 -0.35 8.89
C TYR A 286 -3.03 -1.51 7.92
N VAL A 287 -2.49 -1.39 6.74
CA VAL A 287 -2.49 -2.44 5.72
C VAL A 287 -1.23 -2.32 4.87
N SER A 288 -0.54 -3.44 4.59
CA SER A 288 0.62 -3.41 3.69
C SER A 288 0.16 -3.43 2.24
N ASP A 289 0.96 -2.84 1.38
CA ASP A 289 0.72 -2.79 -0.06
C ASP A 289 0.88 -4.18 -0.74
N HIS A 290 1.89 -4.95 -0.34
CA HIS A 290 2.13 -6.36 -0.74
C HIS A 290 3.02 -7.05 0.28
N GLY A 291 3.14 -8.36 0.13
CA GLY A 291 4.14 -9.16 0.82
C GLY A 291 5.39 -9.36 -0.06
N GLN A 292 6.24 -10.33 0.30
CA GLN A 292 7.38 -10.69 -0.54
C GLN A 292 7.94 -12.08 -0.23
N LEU A 293 8.79 -12.59 -1.14
CA LEU A 293 9.49 -13.86 -0.98
C LEU A 293 10.75 -13.66 -0.13
N LEU A 294 10.99 -14.60 0.77
CA LEU A 294 12.14 -14.64 1.67
C LEU A 294 12.92 -15.96 1.50
N GLY A 295 13.14 -16.35 0.24
CA GLY A 295 13.84 -17.58 -0.15
C GLY A 295 12.92 -18.75 -0.47
N GLU A 296 11.59 -18.59 -0.35
CA GLU A 296 10.64 -19.56 -0.85
C GLU A 296 10.80 -19.72 -2.37
N HIS A 297 10.58 -20.94 -2.88
CA HIS A 297 10.70 -21.24 -4.30
C HIS A 297 12.09 -20.88 -4.89
N GLY A 298 13.13 -20.77 -4.05
CA GLY A 298 14.45 -20.32 -4.47
C GLY A 298 14.52 -18.85 -4.88
N ARG A 299 13.61 -17.98 -4.37
CA ARG A 299 13.45 -16.60 -4.79
C ARG A 299 13.32 -15.65 -3.60
N PHE A 300 13.72 -14.42 -3.82
CA PHE A 300 13.59 -13.31 -2.87
C PHE A 300 12.89 -12.13 -3.52
N LEU A 301 12.40 -11.20 -2.69
CA LEU A 301 11.75 -9.96 -3.09
C LEU A 301 10.33 -10.18 -3.63
N HIS A 302 9.81 -9.19 -4.35
CA HIS A 302 8.45 -9.16 -4.90
C HIS A 302 8.47 -8.95 -6.42
N ALA A 303 7.29 -8.79 -7.03
CA ALA A 303 7.13 -8.66 -8.48
C ALA A 303 7.63 -9.87 -9.27
N ILE A 304 7.58 -11.05 -8.65
CA ILE A 304 8.03 -12.31 -9.22
C ILE A 304 6.79 -13.14 -9.60
N GLY A 305 6.77 -13.61 -10.83
CA GLY A 305 5.61 -14.29 -11.39
C GLY A 305 4.87 -13.40 -12.41
N GLY A 306 3.87 -13.88 -13.12
CA GLY A 306 2.94 -13.11 -13.96
C GLY A 306 1.54 -13.14 -13.37
N THR A 307 0.62 -12.40 -13.96
CA THR A 307 -0.79 -12.42 -13.53
C THR A 307 -1.30 -13.86 -13.48
N GLY A 308 -1.74 -14.30 -12.31
CA GLY A 308 -2.18 -15.69 -12.07
C GLY A 308 -1.06 -16.69 -11.75
N THR A 309 0.21 -16.24 -11.70
CA THR A 309 1.38 -17.04 -11.29
C THR A 309 2.13 -16.42 -10.11
N GLU A 310 1.54 -15.40 -9.45
CA GLU A 310 2.12 -14.81 -8.25
C GLU A 310 2.12 -15.83 -7.11
N TYR A 311 3.21 -15.83 -6.36
CA TYR A 311 3.32 -16.65 -5.17
C TYR A 311 2.48 -16.04 -4.03
N PRO A 312 1.74 -16.86 -3.26
CA PRO A 312 0.87 -16.36 -2.18
C PRO A 312 1.57 -15.46 -1.18
N GLU A 313 2.85 -15.72 -0.90
CA GLU A 313 3.69 -14.96 0.03
C GLU A 313 3.82 -13.50 -0.36
N GLN A 314 3.75 -13.19 -1.65
CA GLN A 314 3.77 -11.81 -2.16
C GLN A 314 2.45 -11.08 -1.96
N LYS A 315 1.36 -11.81 -1.69
CA LYS A 315 0.01 -11.24 -1.52
C LYS A 315 -0.51 -11.32 -0.09
N ASN A 316 0.13 -12.09 0.79
CA ASN A 316 -0.26 -12.21 2.19
C ASN A 316 0.19 -10.99 2.97
N ILE A 317 -0.76 -10.16 3.40
CA ILE A 317 -0.51 -8.87 4.06
C ILE A 317 -1.24 -8.80 5.41
N PRO A 318 -0.71 -8.04 6.40
CA PRO A 318 -1.45 -7.71 7.61
C PRO A 318 -2.52 -6.65 7.33
N PHE A 319 -3.66 -6.75 8.04
CA PHE A 319 -4.72 -5.76 7.97
C PHE A 319 -5.37 -5.59 9.34
N PHE A 320 -5.16 -4.40 9.98
CA PHE A 320 -5.79 -4.10 11.28
C PHE A 320 -6.31 -2.69 11.36
N PHE A 321 -7.24 -2.50 12.31
CA PHE A 321 -7.70 -1.20 12.78
C PHE A 321 -7.29 -1.00 14.23
N TRP A 322 -7.04 0.23 14.58
CA TRP A 322 -6.98 0.71 15.95
C TRP A 322 -7.91 1.90 16.10
N TYR A 323 -8.57 2.02 17.23
CA TYR A 323 -9.46 3.16 17.53
C TYR A 323 -9.26 3.66 18.96
N SER A 324 -9.52 4.96 19.19
CA SER A 324 -9.48 5.58 20.51
C SER A 324 -10.80 5.40 21.28
N ASP A 325 -10.79 5.66 22.59
CA ASP A 325 -12.01 5.63 23.41
C ASP A 325 -13.05 6.62 22.91
N LEU A 326 -12.63 7.85 22.55
CA LEU A 326 -13.54 8.87 22.01
C LEU A 326 -14.16 8.45 20.67
N PHE A 327 -13.41 7.74 19.82
CA PHE A 327 -13.95 7.19 18.58
C PHE A 327 -15.02 6.12 18.89
N ALA A 328 -14.75 5.24 19.85
CA ALA A 328 -15.71 4.22 20.24
C ALA A 328 -17.00 4.80 20.86
N GLU A 329 -16.88 5.89 21.61
CA GLU A 329 -18.02 6.61 22.18
C GLU A 329 -18.92 7.21 21.09
N LYS A 330 -18.32 7.85 20.07
CA LYS A 330 -19.05 8.58 19.03
C LYS A 330 -19.47 7.70 17.84
N HIS A 331 -18.70 6.66 17.53
CA HIS A 331 -18.84 5.83 16.34
C HIS A 331 -18.91 4.33 16.71
N GLY A 332 -19.66 4.02 17.75
CA GLY A 332 -19.78 2.66 18.30
C GLY A 332 -20.34 1.63 17.33
N ASP A 333 -21.18 2.05 16.38
CA ASP A 333 -21.69 1.24 15.27
C ASP A 333 -20.60 0.79 14.29
N ILE A 334 -19.68 1.70 13.92
CA ILE A 334 -18.50 1.38 13.13
C ILE A 334 -17.62 0.35 13.86
N VAL A 335 -17.34 0.60 15.15
CA VAL A 335 -16.53 -0.32 15.97
C VAL A 335 -17.17 -1.69 16.07
N ALA A 336 -18.49 -1.75 16.27
CA ALA A 336 -19.22 -3.02 16.34
C ALA A 336 -19.15 -3.80 15.01
N ALA A 337 -19.32 -3.12 13.87
CA ALA A 337 -19.22 -3.73 12.56
C ALA A 337 -17.82 -4.29 12.28
N LEU A 338 -16.76 -3.52 12.58
CA LEU A 338 -15.36 -3.94 12.42
C LEU A 338 -15.02 -5.16 13.32
N LYS A 339 -15.51 -5.18 14.58
CA LYS A 339 -15.35 -6.32 15.49
C LYS A 339 -16.07 -7.56 14.96
N HIS A 340 -17.28 -7.40 14.42
CA HIS A 340 -18.01 -8.49 13.79
C HIS A 340 -17.23 -9.05 12.58
N ALA A 341 -16.69 -8.17 11.74
CA ALA A 341 -15.89 -8.55 10.58
C ALA A 341 -14.64 -9.36 10.99
N SER A 342 -13.95 -8.99 12.07
CA SER A 342 -12.74 -9.69 12.53
C SER A 342 -12.99 -11.13 13.01
N THR A 343 -14.22 -11.46 13.36
CA THR A 343 -14.63 -12.82 13.79
C THR A 343 -15.34 -13.60 12.70
N SER A 344 -15.52 -13.03 11.51
CA SER A 344 -16.31 -13.63 10.41
C SER A 344 -15.62 -14.81 9.72
N GLY A 345 -14.31 -14.99 9.89
CA GLY A 345 -13.51 -15.96 9.15
C GLY A 345 -13.29 -15.60 7.66
N LYS A 346 -13.74 -14.42 7.24
CA LYS A 346 -13.58 -13.93 5.87
C LYS A 346 -12.13 -13.48 5.63
N ILE A 347 -11.59 -13.79 4.46
CA ILE A 347 -10.32 -13.22 3.99
C ILE A 347 -10.63 -11.89 3.31
N PHE A 348 -10.07 -10.81 3.84
CA PHE A 348 -10.21 -9.48 3.27
C PHE A 348 -9.14 -9.21 2.22
N THR A 349 -9.42 -8.28 1.32
CA THR A 349 -8.52 -7.82 0.25
C THR A 349 -8.44 -6.30 0.25
N HIS A 350 -7.54 -5.72 -0.52
CA HIS A 350 -7.53 -4.26 -0.73
C HIS A 350 -8.84 -3.71 -1.29
N ASP A 351 -9.65 -4.53 -1.96
CA ASP A 351 -10.93 -4.13 -2.55
C ASP A 351 -11.88 -3.47 -1.54
N TYR A 352 -11.75 -3.85 -0.25
CA TYR A 352 -12.56 -3.29 0.84
C TYR A 352 -12.09 -1.90 1.28
N LEU A 353 -10.84 -1.52 0.98
CA LEU A 353 -10.21 -0.37 1.62
C LEU A 353 -10.83 0.95 1.21
N TYR A 354 -11.03 1.16 -0.11
CA TYR A 354 -11.64 2.38 -0.64
C TYR A 354 -13.00 2.68 0.01
N HIS A 355 -13.88 1.70 0.03
CA HIS A 355 -15.26 1.83 0.52
C HIS A 355 -15.29 2.00 2.05
N THR A 356 -14.49 1.22 2.75
CA THR A 356 -14.41 1.26 4.21
C THR A 356 -13.81 2.60 4.70
N VAL A 357 -12.73 3.11 4.09
CA VAL A 357 -12.11 4.38 4.50
C VAL A 357 -13.10 5.54 4.37
N ILE A 358 -13.93 5.56 3.33
CA ILE A 358 -15.00 6.56 3.18
C ILE A 358 -15.95 6.50 4.37
N ALA A 359 -16.41 5.29 4.72
CA ALA A 359 -17.32 5.08 5.85
C ALA A 359 -16.71 5.46 7.20
N LEU A 360 -15.40 5.18 7.41
CA LEU A 360 -14.67 5.56 8.63
C LEU A 360 -14.63 7.08 8.85
N GLY A 361 -14.70 7.87 7.78
CA GLY A 361 -14.85 9.34 7.87
C GLY A 361 -16.25 9.80 8.22
N GLY A 362 -17.20 8.91 8.52
CA GLY A 362 -18.61 9.25 8.71
C GLY A 362 -19.28 9.73 7.43
N ILE A 363 -18.73 9.36 6.27
CA ILE A 363 -19.23 9.77 4.95
C ILE A 363 -20.08 8.63 4.36
N ARG A 364 -21.32 8.96 3.98
CA ARG A 364 -22.19 8.10 3.19
C ARG A 364 -22.21 8.61 1.76
N SER A 365 -21.98 7.72 0.78
CA SER A 365 -21.82 8.14 -0.62
C SER A 365 -22.35 7.09 -1.60
N LYS A 366 -22.85 7.55 -2.74
CA LYS A 366 -23.14 6.71 -3.92
C LYS A 366 -21.86 6.10 -4.55
N ALA A 367 -20.67 6.55 -4.13
CA ALA A 367 -19.38 5.96 -4.53
C ALA A 367 -19.06 4.66 -3.78
N VAL A 368 -19.79 4.36 -2.70
CA VAL A 368 -19.56 3.18 -1.85
C VAL A 368 -20.41 2.01 -2.34
N GLU A 369 -19.75 0.89 -2.61
CA GLU A 369 -20.40 -0.40 -2.87
C GLU A 369 -20.65 -1.13 -1.54
N PRO A 370 -21.92 -1.46 -1.18
CA PRO A 370 -22.24 -1.99 0.14
C PRO A 370 -21.49 -3.29 0.48
N GLN A 371 -21.28 -4.16 -0.51
CA GLN A 371 -20.61 -5.45 -0.33
C GLN A 371 -19.09 -5.33 -0.09
N LEU A 372 -18.51 -4.18 -0.39
CA LEU A 372 -17.07 -3.88 -0.23
C LEU A 372 -16.79 -2.90 0.93
N ASP A 373 -17.81 -2.45 1.63
CA ASP A 373 -17.66 -1.69 2.89
C ASP A 373 -17.73 -2.64 4.09
N ILE A 374 -16.63 -2.77 4.82
CA ILE A 374 -16.56 -3.63 6.02
C ILE A 374 -17.52 -3.15 7.10
N THR A 375 -17.81 -1.85 7.16
CA THR A 375 -18.71 -1.28 8.15
C THR A 375 -20.19 -1.42 7.77
N GLY A 376 -20.49 -1.51 6.48
CA GLY A 376 -21.85 -1.50 5.96
C GLY A 376 -22.59 -0.16 6.12
N LEU A 377 -21.91 0.90 6.54
CA LEU A 377 -22.48 2.20 6.91
C LEU A 377 -22.21 3.32 5.90
N GLY A 378 -21.29 3.10 4.94
CA GLY A 378 -20.84 4.11 3.98
C GLY A 378 -21.78 4.33 2.79
N THR A 379 -22.80 3.49 2.61
CA THR A 379 -23.72 3.61 1.48
C THR A 379 -24.74 4.73 1.69
N LEU A 380 -25.00 5.48 0.64
CA LEU A 380 -26.11 6.44 0.56
C LEU A 380 -27.23 5.82 -0.31
N ASP A 381 -28.41 5.68 0.24
CA ASP A 381 -29.60 5.14 -0.43
C ASP A 381 -30.08 6.05 -1.59
#